data_177169034aebe696eb03775caf5206c5
#
_entry.id   177169034aebe696eb03775caf5206c5
#
_cell.length_a   1.000
_cell.length_b   1.000
_cell.length_c   1.000
_cell.angle_alpha   90.00
_cell.angle_beta   90.00
_cell.angle_gamma   90.00
#
_symmetry.space_group_name_H-M   'P 1'
#
loop_
_entity.id
_entity.type
_entity.pdbx_description
1 polymer ?
#
loop_
_entity_poly.entity_id
_entity_poly.type
_entity_poly.pdbx_seq_one_letter_code
_entity_poly.pdbx_strand_id
1 'polypeptide(L)'
;RGVDEYYGYICQYMAHRYFPNFLNRYSPRRGDKDVIRITMDQNVQYGDGCTNPDYAKRKQYSGDMIHQEAMEWLDQQTADKPFYGFFTYTLPHAELYQPNDSILQAYYGKFCNDKTFAGVDRYHATVNTHAQFAAMITRLDAYVGEILAKLKEKGLADNTIVIFSSDNGPHEEGGGDPDFFGRDGLLQGKKRSCLEGGIRI
;
A
#
# COMPACT_ATOMS: atom_id res chain seq x y z
N ARG A 1 -6.96 -15.57 11.26
CA ARG A 1 -6.86 -16.37 12.50
C ARG A 1 -5.45 -16.23 13.04
N GLY A 2 -5.30 -16.14 14.38
CA GLY A 2 -3.98 -16.04 15.04
C GLY A 2 -3.43 -14.63 15.18
N VAL A 3 -4.26 -13.60 14.96
CA VAL A 3 -3.96 -12.20 15.26
C VAL A 3 -5.03 -11.63 16.17
N ASP A 4 -4.63 -10.71 17.05
CA ASP A 4 -5.55 -10.07 17.99
C ASP A 4 -6.32 -8.92 17.35
N GLU A 5 -5.72 -8.24 16.38
CA GLU A 5 -6.32 -7.16 15.61
C GLU A 5 -6.00 -7.26 14.13
N TYR A 6 -6.90 -6.78 13.31
CA TYR A 6 -6.77 -6.75 11.85
C TYR A 6 -7.45 -5.51 11.26
N TYR A 7 -6.80 -4.87 10.29
CA TYR A 7 -7.41 -3.85 9.45
C TYR A 7 -6.86 -3.94 8.03
N GLY A 8 -7.73 -4.00 7.03
CA GLY A 8 -7.30 -4.07 5.62
C GLY A 8 -8.22 -4.90 4.74
N TYR A 9 -7.64 -5.52 3.73
CA TYR A 9 -8.34 -6.33 2.74
C TYR A 9 -8.35 -7.81 3.12
N ILE A 10 -9.50 -8.47 2.98
CA ILE A 10 -9.61 -9.92 3.09
C ILE A 10 -9.59 -10.59 1.70
N CYS A 11 -9.88 -9.83 0.66
CA CYS A 11 -9.95 -10.29 -0.71
C CYS A 11 -8.78 -9.76 -1.53
N GLN A 12 -8.00 -10.64 -2.14
CA GLN A 12 -6.86 -10.26 -2.98
C GLN A 12 -7.29 -9.37 -4.17
N TYR A 13 -8.45 -9.63 -4.77
CA TYR A 13 -8.96 -8.79 -5.85
C TYR A 13 -9.17 -7.35 -5.41
N MET A 14 -9.76 -7.14 -4.22
CA MET A 14 -9.98 -5.82 -3.64
C MET A 14 -8.67 -5.13 -3.25
N ALA A 15 -7.62 -5.89 -2.91
CA ALA A 15 -6.33 -5.34 -2.52
C ALA A 15 -5.61 -4.59 -3.66
N HIS A 16 -6.03 -4.78 -4.92
CA HIS A 16 -5.57 -3.99 -6.05
C HIS A 16 -6.26 -2.61 -6.17
N ARG A 17 -7.26 -2.34 -5.33
CA ARG A 17 -8.07 -1.11 -5.38
C ARG A 17 -7.67 -0.17 -4.25
N TYR A 18 -7.01 0.93 -4.58
CA TYR A 18 -6.53 1.89 -3.58
C TYR A 18 -7.60 2.88 -3.09
N PHE A 19 -8.74 2.94 -3.77
CA PHE A 19 -9.92 3.69 -3.35
C PHE A 19 -11.13 2.76 -3.27
N PRO A 20 -11.10 1.78 -2.35
CA PRO A 20 -12.13 0.76 -2.27
C PRO A 20 -13.43 1.31 -1.69
N ASN A 21 -14.50 0.52 -1.81
CA ASN A 21 -15.79 0.83 -1.19
C ASN A 21 -15.78 0.54 0.32
N PHE A 22 -14.92 -0.37 0.76
CA PHE A 22 -14.78 -0.74 2.17
C PHE A 22 -13.44 -1.40 2.44
N LEU A 23 -13.05 -1.37 3.71
CA LEU A 23 -12.01 -2.21 4.30
C LEU A 23 -12.64 -3.08 5.41
N ASN A 24 -11.91 -4.07 5.87
CA ASN A 24 -12.38 -4.95 6.94
C ASN A 24 -11.59 -4.66 8.22
N ARG A 25 -12.26 -4.72 9.36
CA ARG A 25 -11.65 -4.56 10.67
C ARG A 25 -12.07 -5.69 11.61
N TYR A 26 -11.13 -6.12 12.42
CA TYR A 26 -11.36 -6.86 13.63
C TYR A 26 -10.52 -6.25 14.74
N SER A 27 -11.14 -5.66 15.73
CA SER A 27 -10.48 -5.00 16.85
C SER A 27 -11.31 -5.16 18.13
N PRO A 28 -11.02 -6.19 18.96
CA PRO A 28 -11.69 -6.39 20.23
C PRO A 28 -11.61 -5.18 21.15
N ARG A 29 -10.51 -4.41 21.10
CA ARG A 29 -10.39 -3.17 21.88
C ARG A 29 -11.40 -2.09 21.50
N ARG A 30 -11.95 -2.15 20.28
CA ARG A 30 -13.04 -1.29 19.80
C ARG A 30 -14.42 -1.93 19.95
N GLY A 31 -14.49 -3.12 20.57
CA GLY A 31 -15.72 -3.86 20.81
C GLY A 31 -16.17 -4.75 19.65
N ASP A 32 -15.32 -4.97 18.64
CA ASP A 32 -15.66 -5.88 17.54
C ASP A 32 -15.69 -7.32 18.06
N LYS A 33 -16.80 -8.01 17.82
CA LYS A 33 -16.97 -9.44 18.14
C LYS A 33 -16.62 -10.33 16.95
N ASP A 34 -16.68 -9.75 15.76
CA ASP A 34 -16.42 -10.40 14.48
C ASP A 34 -15.73 -9.43 13.52
N VAL A 35 -15.30 -9.92 12.36
CA VAL A 35 -14.81 -9.05 11.29
C VAL A 35 -15.96 -8.22 10.75
N ILE A 36 -15.81 -6.91 10.82
CA ILE A 36 -16.79 -5.96 10.30
C ILE A 36 -16.26 -5.23 9.06
N ARG A 37 -17.18 -4.70 8.25
CA ARG A 37 -16.85 -3.82 7.12
C ARG A 37 -16.87 -2.37 7.58
N ILE A 38 -15.80 -1.66 7.23
CA ILE A 38 -15.70 -0.21 7.39
C ILE A 38 -15.91 0.40 6.02
N THR A 39 -17.06 1.03 5.83
CA THR A 39 -17.43 1.63 4.54
C THR A 39 -16.59 2.88 4.27
N MET A 40 -16.10 2.98 3.05
CA MET A 40 -15.44 4.17 2.51
C MET A 40 -16.50 5.05 1.84
N ASP A 41 -17.30 5.73 2.62
CA ASP A 41 -18.49 6.49 2.20
C ASP A 41 -18.16 7.71 1.35
N GLN A 42 -16.93 8.24 1.47
CA GLN A 42 -16.45 9.34 0.65
C GLN A 42 -15.88 8.89 -0.70
N ASN A 43 -15.72 7.59 -0.92
CA ASN A 43 -15.42 7.04 -2.22
C ASN A 43 -16.74 6.76 -2.95
N VAL A 44 -16.94 7.37 -4.10
CA VAL A 44 -18.11 7.02 -4.91
C VAL A 44 -17.96 5.59 -5.39
N GLN A 45 -18.92 4.77 -5.00
CA GLN A 45 -18.92 3.36 -5.38
C GLN A 45 -19.03 3.19 -6.89
N TYR A 46 -18.24 2.28 -7.42
CA TYR A 46 -18.19 1.98 -8.83
C TYR A 46 -18.27 0.45 -9.02
N GLY A 47 -19.45 -0.01 -9.46
CA GLY A 47 -19.70 -1.43 -9.74
C GLY A 47 -19.45 -2.34 -8.52
N ASP A 48 -18.66 -3.36 -8.71
CA ASP A 48 -18.32 -4.43 -7.76
C ASP A 48 -17.25 -4.08 -6.71
N GLY A 49 -17.10 -2.82 -6.39
CA GLY A 49 -16.06 -2.32 -5.48
C GLY A 49 -14.83 -1.77 -6.20
N CYS A 50 -14.92 -1.58 -7.51
CA CYS A 50 -13.83 -1.05 -8.30
C CYS A 50 -13.52 0.42 -8.00
N THR A 51 -12.26 0.80 -8.16
CA THR A 51 -11.81 2.18 -8.06
C THR A 51 -12.46 3.04 -9.14
N ASN A 52 -13.09 4.15 -8.75
CA ASN A 52 -13.62 5.12 -9.70
C ASN A 52 -12.45 5.80 -10.44
N PRO A 53 -12.46 5.87 -11.79
CA PRO A 53 -11.41 6.54 -12.56
C PRO A 53 -11.38 8.07 -12.37
N ASP A 54 -12.46 8.66 -11.89
CA ASP A 54 -12.55 10.09 -11.63
C ASP A 54 -11.88 10.47 -10.30
N TYR A 55 -10.73 11.15 -10.36
CA TYR A 55 -9.99 11.59 -9.19
C TYR A 55 -10.81 12.47 -8.23
N ALA A 56 -11.77 13.24 -8.71
CA ALA A 56 -12.63 14.05 -7.86
C ALA A 56 -13.48 13.22 -6.89
N LYS A 57 -13.69 11.97 -7.21
CA LYS A 57 -14.52 11.01 -6.46
C LYS A 57 -13.69 10.01 -5.64
N ARG A 58 -12.37 10.17 -5.60
CA ARG A 58 -11.43 9.35 -4.84
C ARG A 58 -10.96 10.13 -3.62
N LYS A 59 -11.54 9.86 -2.45
CA LYS A 59 -11.31 10.64 -1.23
C LYS A 59 -10.58 9.88 -0.13
N GLN A 60 -10.84 8.58 -0.02
CA GLN A 60 -10.30 7.75 1.04
C GLN A 60 -9.33 6.73 0.44
N TYR A 61 -8.04 7.04 0.55
CA TYR A 61 -6.97 6.18 0.05
C TYR A 61 -6.67 5.10 1.08
N SER A 62 -6.78 3.85 0.67
CA SER A 62 -6.62 2.70 1.56
C SER A 62 -5.21 2.59 2.18
N GLY A 63 -4.18 3.00 1.45
CA GLY A 63 -2.82 3.03 1.98
C GLY A 63 -2.71 3.91 3.21
N ASP A 64 -3.21 5.17 3.13
CA ASP A 64 -3.21 6.10 4.26
C ASP A 64 -4.07 5.59 5.43
N MET A 65 -5.23 5.00 5.13
CA MET A 65 -6.13 4.49 6.16
C MET A 65 -5.55 3.27 6.91
N ILE A 66 -4.93 2.35 6.17
CA ILE A 66 -4.25 1.20 6.78
C ILE A 66 -3.06 1.68 7.61
N HIS A 67 -2.32 2.68 7.12
CA HIS A 67 -1.22 3.26 7.85
C HIS A 67 -1.67 3.98 9.13
N GLN A 68 -2.73 4.77 9.06
CA GLN A 68 -3.31 5.42 10.23
C GLN A 68 -3.70 4.39 11.30
N GLU A 69 -4.35 3.30 10.94
CA GLU A 69 -4.68 2.22 11.87
C GLU A 69 -3.44 1.55 12.48
N ALA A 70 -2.38 1.38 11.69
CA ALA A 70 -1.11 0.87 12.18
C ALA A 70 -0.48 1.81 13.22
N MET A 71 -0.52 3.13 12.97
CA MET A 71 -0.02 4.14 13.90
C MET A 71 -0.84 4.20 15.19
N GLU A 72 -2.17 4.15 15.10
CA GLU A 72 -3.06 4.09 16.27
C GLU A 72 -2.85 2.80 17.08
N TRP A 73 -2.56 1.68 16.43
CA TRP A 73 -2.23 0.44 17.09
C TRP A 73 -0.86 0.54 17.79
N LEU A 74 0.16 1.13 17.16
CA LEU A 74 1.48 1.37 17.75
C LEU A 74 1.41 2.28 18.96
N ASP A 75 0.55 3.30 18.95
CA ASP A 75 0.37 4.20 20.10
C ASP A 75 -0.05 3.49 21.38
N GLN A 76 -0.62 2.30 21.29
CA GLN A 76 -1.07 1.53 22.45
C GLN A 76 -0.04 0.53 22.93
N GLN A 77 1.04 0.31 22.20
CA GLN A 77 2.07 -0.62 22.63
C GLN A 77 2.92 -0.01 23.73
N THR A 78 3.38 -0.84 24.66
CA THR A 78 4.18 -0.45 25.82
C THR A 78 5.37 -1.40 25.97
N ALA A 79 6.38 -0.97 26.73
CA ALA A 79 7.59 -1.75 26.92
C ALA A 79 7.42 -3.01 27.81
N ASP A 80 6.38 -3.06 28.59
CA ASP A 80 6.07 -4.15 29.53
C ASP A 80 5.33 -5.32 28.87
N LYS A 81 4.81 -5.12 27.64
CA LYS A 81 4.09 -6.16 26.90
C LYS A 81 4.70 -6.36 25.51
N PRO A 82 5.30 -7.53 25.22
CA PRO A 82 5.78 -7.83 23.87
C PRO A 82 4.66 -7.77 22.83
N PHE A 83 4.97 -7.28 21.63
CA PHE A 83 4.04 -7.21 20.52
C PHE A 83 4.66 -7.71 19.21
N TYR A 84 3.81 -8.08 18.28
CA TYR A 84 4.16 -8.41 16.91
C TYR A 84 3.27 -7.63 15.95
N GLY A 85 3.86 -6.71 15.19
CA GLY A 85 3.19 -5.94 14.15
C GLY A 85 3.55 -6.47 12.77
N PHE A 86 2.56 -6.84 11.95
CA PHE A 86 2.74 -7.29 10.58
C PHE A 86 2.00 -6.35 9.63
N PHE A 87 2.72 -5.39 9.06
CA PHE A 87 2.19 -4.31 8.22
C PHE A 87 2.38 -4.66 6.74
N THR A 88 1.41 -5.33 6.15
CA THR A 88 1.42 -5.76 4.74
C THR A 88 0.83 -4.68 3.83
N TYR A 89 1.60 -3.64 3.57
CA TYR A 89 1.19 -2.61 2.61
C TYR A 89 1.10 -3.19 1.20
N THR A 90 0.06 -2.79 0.47
CA THR A 90 -0.12 -3.20 -0.93
C THR A 90 0.74 -2.39 -1.90
N LEU A 91 1.25 -1.24 -1.45
CA LEU A 91 2.18 -0.43 -2.24
C LEU A 91 3.51 -1.16 -2.43
N PRO A 92 4.15 -1.07 -3.60
CA PRO A 92 3.78 -0.30 -4.79
C PRO A 92 3.10 -1.15 -5.88
N HIS A 93 2.28 -2.13 -5.52
CA HIS A 93 1.56 -2.97 -6.50
C HIS A 93 0.59 -2.14 -7.36
N ALA A 94 0.24 -2.60 -8.55
CA ALA A 94 -0.87 -2.04 -9.33
C ALA A 94 -2.22 -2.21 -8.55
N GLU A 95 -3.19 -1.33 -8.71
CA GLU A 95 -3.24 -0.24 -9.69
C GLU A 95 -2.32 0.91 -9.31
N LEU A 96 -1.75 1.57 -10.32
CA LEU A 96 -0.86 2.71 -10.09
C LEU A 96 -1.68 3.98 -9.87
N TYR A 97 -2.38 4.04 -8.75
CA TYR A 97 -3.21 5.17 -8.36
C TYR A 97 -2.78 5.75 -7.02
N GLN A 98 -2.56 7.07 -7.00
CA GLN A 98 -2.24 7.83 -5.79
C GLN A 98 -3.26 8.94 -5.55
N PRO A 99 -3.41 9.41 -4.30
CA PRO A 99 -4.07 10.68 -4.04
C PRO A 99 -3.44 11.80 -4.87
N ASN A 100 -4.25 12.73 -5.35
CA ASN A 100 -3.76 13.90 -6.06
C ASN A 100 -3.30 14.97 -5.05
N ASP A 101 -2.25 14.66 -4.32
CA ASP A 101 -1.67 15.47 -3.25
C ASP A 101 -0.24 15.92 -3.59
N SER A 102 0.43 16.57 -2.63
CA SER A 102 1.77 17.10 -2.82
C SER A 102 2.80 16.02 -3.18
N ILE A 103 2.64 14.77 -2.74
CA ILE A 103 3.55 13.67 -3.07
C ILE A 103 3.45 13.35 -4.56
N LEU A 104 2.25 13.14 -5.09
CA LEU A 104 2.07 12.87 -6.52
C LEU A 104 2.43 14.07 -7.37
N GLN A 105 2.01 15.28 -6.97
CA GLN A 105 2.30 16.53 -7.69
C GLN A 105 3.81 16.78 -7.85
N ALA A 106 4.62 16.34 -6.88
CA ALA A 106 6.07 16.47 -6.96
C ALA A 106 6.70 15.67 -8.12
N TYR A 107 5.99 14.69 -8.67
CA TYR A 107 6.48 13.84 -9.76
C TYR A 107 5.92 14.17 -11.14
N TYR A 108 4.85 14.93 -11.23
CA TYR A 108 4.32 15.34 -12.53
C TYR A 108 5.33 16.16 -13.35
N GLY A 109 5.54 15.75 -14.60
CA GLY A 109 6.50 16.36 -15.51
C GLY A 109 7.98 16.05 -15.21
N LYS A 110 8.29 15.21 -14.19
CA LYS A 110 9.66 14.81 -13.88
C LYS A 110 10.23 13.77 -14.84
N PHE A 111 9.37 12.97 -15.45
CA PHE A 111 9.77 11.89 -16.33
C PHE A 111 9.50 12.22 -17.78
N CYS A 112 10.55 12.25 -18.62
CA CYS A 112 10.40 12.34 -20.06
C CYS A 112 9.65 11.10 -20.58
N ASN A 113 8.62 11.32 -21.41
CA ASN A 113 7.81 10.24 -21.97
C ASN A 113 7.10 9.37 -20.91
N ASP A 114 6.58 9.99 -19.87
CA ASP A 114 5.78 9.28 -18.88
C ASP A 114 4.62 8.54 -19.58
N LYS A 115 4.43 7.29 -19.21
CA LYS A 115 3.57 6.36 -19.94
C LYS A 115 2.10 6.52 -19.51
N THR A 116 1.22 6.14 -20.41
CA THR A 116 -0.20 5.91 -20.15
C THR A 116 -0.50 4.43 -20.31
N PHE A 117 -1.14 3.86 -19.31
CA PHE A 117 -1.69 2.51 -19.37
C PHE A 117 -3.17 2.59 -19.75
N ALA A 118 -3.57 1.93 -20.82
CA ALA A 118 -4.93 2.03 -21.37
C ALA A 118 -5.97 1.23 -20.56
N GLY A 119 -5.52 0.41 -19.60
CA GLY A 119 -6.36 -0.53 -18.88
C GLY A 119 -6.50 -1.86 -19.63
N VAL A 120 -6.21 -2.96 -18.94
CA VAL A 120 -6.37 -4.34 -19.47
C VAL A 120 -6.80 -5.23 -18.31
N ASP A 121 -7.69 -6.15 -18.60
CA ASP A 121 -8.25 -7.10 -17.63
C ASP A 121 -8.93 -6.39 -16.47
N ARG A 122 -8.38 -6.58 -15.27
CA ARG A 122 -8.90 -6.03 -14.01
C ARG A 122 -8.30 -4.68 -13.61
N TYR A 123 -7.31 -4.16 -14.35
CA TYR A 123 -6.65 -2.90 -14.04
C TYR A 123 -7.21 -1.76 -14.89
N HIS A 124 -7.59 -0.67 -14.23
CA HIS A 124 -8.11 0.51 -14.91
C HIS A 124 -7.01 1.32 -15.59
N ALA A 125 -7.42 2.09 -16.61
CA ALA A 125 -6.54 3.01 -17.29
C ALA A 125 -5.90 4.02 -16.32
N THR A 126 -4.60 4.25 -16.46
CA THR A 126 -3.82 5.16 -15.62
C THR A 126 -2.91 6.00 -16.49
N VAL A 127 -2.88 7.31 -16.24
CA VAL A 127 -1.95 8.24 -16.86
C VAL A 127 -0.75 8.49 -15.96
N ASN A 128 0.38 8.87 -16.57
CA ASN A 128 1.62 9.19 -15.84
C ASN A 128 2.07 8.05 -14.91
N THR A 129 2.17 6.84 -15.45
CA THR A 129 2.43 5.63 -14.66
C THR A 129 3.75 5.68 -13.91
N HIS A 130 4.79 6.33 -14.46
CA HIS A 130 6.06 6.52 -13.76
C HIS A 130 5.91 7.47 -12.57
N ALA A 131 5.19 8.59 -12.74
CA ALA A 131 4.92 9.51 -11.63
C ALA A 131 4.09 8.86 -10.52
N GLN A 132 3.07 8.10 -10.90
CA GLN A 132 2.23 7.33 -9.95
C GLN A 132 3.08 6.33 -9.15
N PHE A 133 3.93 5.55 -9.82
CA PHE A 133 4.78 4.57 -9.17
C PHE A 133 5.81 5.22 -8.23
N ALA A 134 6.49 6.29 -8.68
CA ALA A 134 7.45 7.01 -7.84
C ALA A 134 6.77 7.61 -6.59
N ALA A 135 5.56 8.14 -6.73
CA ALA A 135 4.77 8.62 -5.60
C ALA A 135 4.38 7.50 -4.63
N MET A 136 4.06 6.29 -5.14
CA MET A 136 3.80 5.12 -4.28
C MET A 136 5.01 4.76 -3.42
N ILE A 137 6.20 4.73 -4.02
CA ILE A 137 7.44 4.44 -3.28
C ILE A 137 7.70 5.50 -2.22
N THR A 138 7.59 6.79 -2.58
CA THR A 138 7.78 7.89 -1.62
C THR A 138 6.79 7.82 -0.46
N ARG A 139 5.54 7.48 -0.74
CA ARG A 139 4.53 7.31 0.30
C ARG A 139 4.83 6.12 1.22
N LEU A 140 5.23 4.99 0.66
CA LEU A 140 5.64 3.82 1.44
C LEU A 140 6.86 4.13 2.32
N ASP A 141 7.86 4.83 1.78
CA ASP A 141 9.04 5.28 2.53
C ASP A 141 8.65 6.20 3.70
N ALA A 142 7.71 7.13 3.47
CA ALA A 142 7.18 7.98 4.52
C ALA A 142 6.49 7.16 5.63
N TYR A 143 5.67 6.16 5.28
CA TYR A 143 5.03 5.29 6.26
C TYR A 143 6.05 4.54 7.13
N VAL A 144 7.10 4.01 6.52
CA VAL A 144 8.19 3.35 7.26
C VAL A 144 8.89 4.35 8.19
N GLY A 145 9.17 5.55 7.70
CA GLY A 145 9.74 6.63 8.50
C GLY A 145 8.89 6.98 9.73
N GLU A 146 7.57 7.08 9.56
CA GLU A 146 6.63 7.37 10.65
C GLU A 146 6.58 6.25 11.69
N ILE A 147 6.59 4.98 11.25
CA ILE A 147 6.68 3.83 12.16
C ILE A 147 7.94 3.87 13.00
N LEU A 148 9.10 4.10 12.36
CA LEU A 148 10.39 4.17 13.07
C LEU A 148 10.43 5.36 14.05
N ALA A 149 9.90 6.51 13.64
CA ALA A 149 9.79 7.69 14.51
C ALA A 149 8.89 7.41 15.71
N LYS A 150 7.75 6.74 15.51
CA LYS A 150 6.82 6.35 16.58
C LYS A 150 7.45 5.39 17.58
N LEU A 151 8.18 4.37 17.11
CA LEU A 151 8.91 3.45 18.00
C LEU A 151 9.93 4.20 18.85
N LYS A 152 10.63 5.17 18.28
CA LYS A 152 11.58 6.02 18.99
C LYS A 152 10.89 6.94 20.00
N GLU A 153 9.83 7.63 19.60
CA GLU A 153 9.00 8.49 20.48
C GLU A 153 8.53 7.75 21.72
N LYS A 154 8.10 6.50 21.54
CA LYS A 154 7.61 5.64 22.63
C LYS A 154 8.71 4.97 23.46
N GLY A 155 9.98 5.15 23.13
CA GLY A 155 11.09 4.47 23.80
C GLY A 155 11.15 2.96 23.56
N LEU A 156 10.55 2.50 22.45
CA LEU A 156 10.49 1.07 22.10
C LEU A 156 11.57 0.65 21.09
N ALA A 157 12.24 1.61 20.42
CA ALA A 157 13.14 1.35 19.30
C ALA A 157 14.29 0.42 19.66
N ASP A 158 14.90 0.59 20.84
CA ASP A 158 16.10 -0.18 21.26
C ASP A 158 15.77 -1.64 21.59
N ASN A 159 14.51 -1.98 21.76
CA ASN A 159 14.04 -3.35 22.06
C ASN A 159 13.03 -3.87 21.02
N THR A 160 13.07 -3.34 19.80
CA THR A 160 12.20 -3.76 18.70
C THR A 160 13.04 -4.12 17.47
N ILE A 161 12.88 -5.35 16.96
CA ILE A 161 13.44 -5.75 15.68
C ILE A 161 12.48 -5.28 14.59
N VAL A 162 12.97 -4.48 13.66
CA VAL A 162 12.21 -4.03 12.48
C VAL A 162 12.78 -4.72 11.24
N ILE A 163 11.91 -5.40 10.51
CA ILE A 163 12.25 -6.07 9.25
C ILE A 163 11.44 -5.42 8.14
N PHE A 164 12.11 -4.94 7.10
CA PHE A 164 11.47 -4.45 5.87
C PHE A 164 11.85 -5.37 4.72
N SER A 165 10.84 -5.83 3.98
CA SER A 165 11.03 -6.73 2.84
C SER A 165 9.89 -6.59 1.83
N SER A 166 10.07 -7.16 0.65
CA SER A 166 9.00 -7.34 -0.34
C SER A 166 8.57 -8.80 -0.38
N ASP A 167 7.42 -9.10 -0.94
CA ASP A 167 6.92 -10.48 -1.14
C ASP A 167 7.44 -11.11 -2.44
N ASN A 168 7.86 -10.28 -3.40
CA ASN A 168 8.43 -10.70 -4.68
C ASN A 168 9.21 -9.55 -5.33
N GLY A 169 9.90 -9.87 -6.42
CA GLY A 169 10.59 -8.91 -7.26
C GLY A 169 9.63 -7.97 -8.03
N PRO A 170 10.17 -7.03 -8.81
CA PRO A 170 9.40 -6.02 -9.53
C PRO A 170 8.41 -6.64 -10.52
N HIS A 171 7.29 -5.93 -10.75
CA HIS A 171 6.21 -6.40 -11.62
C HIS A 171 5.94 -5.44 -12.79
N GLU A 172 5.28 -5.96 -13.83
CA GLU A 172 4.85 -5.22 -15.03
C GLU A 172 3.34 -4.97 -15.07
N GLU A 173 2.62 -5.37 -14.03
CA GLU A 173 1.15 -5.32 -13.97
C GLU A 173 0.65 -3.87 -13.90
N GLY A 174 -0.50 -3.61 -14.54
CA GLY A 174 -1.21 -2.34 -14.46
C GLY A 174 -0.40 -1.12 -14.92
N GLY A 175 0.50 -1.29 -15.87
CA GLY A 175 1.38 -0.22 -16.36
C GLY A 175 2.69 -0.07 -15.59
N GLY A 176 3.03 -1.03 -14.75
CA GLY A 176 4.34 -1.10 -14.09
C GLY A 176 5.47 -1.18 -15.12
N ASP A 177 6.56 -0.48 -14.88
CA ASP A 177 7.71 -0.39 -15.77
C ASP A 177 9.01 -0.61 -14.99
N PRO A 178 9.36 -1.89 -14.72
CA PRO A 178 10.58 -2.21 -13.98
C PRO A 178 11.85 -1.77 -14.70
N ASP A 179 11.87 -1.84 -16.01
CA ASP A 179 13.07 -1.50 -16.79
C ASP A 179 13.40 -0.01 -16.72
N PHE A 180 12.37 0.85 -16.75
CA PHE A 180 12.55 2.30 -16.63
C PHE A 180 13.22 2.71 -15.31
N PHE A 181 12.85 2.08 -14.21
CA PHE A 181 13.41 2.41 -12.89
C PHE A 181 14.63 1.56 -12.51
N GLY A 182 15.04 0.58 -13.34
CA GLY A 182 16.08 -0.36 -12.98
C GLY A 182 15.80 -1.13 -11.69
N ARG A 183 14.51 -1.47 -11.46
CA ARG A 183 14.01 -2.03 -10.20
C ARG A 183 14.50 -3.45 -9.90
N ASP A 184 14.98 -4.17 -10.88
CA ASP A 184 15.62 -5.48 -10.78
C ASP A 184 17.10 -5.37 -10.32
N GLY A 185 17.65 -4.15 -10.29
CA GLY A 185 19.02 -3.90 -9.87
C GLY A 185 20.01 -4.72 -10.68
N LEU A 186 20.86 -5.49 -9.97
CA LEU A 186 21.84 -6.40 -10.59
C LEU A 186 21.31 -7.82 -10.78
N LEU A 187 20.08 -8.13 -10.32
CA LEU A 187 19.53 -9.46 -10.35
C LEU A 187 18.63 -9.62 -11.59
N GLN A 188 18.72 -10.77 -12.24
CA GLN A 188 17.85 -11.07 -13.38
C GLN A 188 16.49 -11.60 -12.92
N GLY A 189 15.45 -11.19 -13.64
CA GLY A 189 14.09 -11.68 -13.43
C GLY A 189 13.19 -10.67 -12.75
N LYS A 190 11.89 -10.91 -12.88
CA LYS A 190 10.78 -10.10 -12.37
C LYS A 190 9.78 -11.02 -11.69
N LYS A 191 8.78 -10.48 -11.04
CA LYS A 191 7.65 -11.25 -10.47
C LYS A 191 7.19 -12.34 -11.46
N ARG A 192 6.94 -13.54 -10.96
CA ARG A 192 6.62 -14.78 -11.71
C ARG A 192 7.80 -15.44 -12.42
N SER A 193 9.00 -14.91 -12.31
CA SER A 193 10.22 -15.56 -12.73
C SER A 193 10.81 -16.36 -11.56
N CYS A 194 11.41 -17.52 -11.86
CA CYS A 194 12.19 -18.30 -10.90
C CYS A 194 13.65 -17.81 -10.76
N LEU A 195 14.00 -16.71 -11.41
CA LEU A 195 15.31 -16.09 -11.30
C LEU A 195 15.41 -15.24 -10.02
N GLU A 196 16.62 -14.95 -9.59
CA GLU A 196 16.91 -14.22 -8.34
C GLU A 196 16.15 -12.89 -8.21
N GLY A 197 16.05 -12.10 -9.30
CA GLY A 197 15.30 -10.84 -9.30
C GLY A 197 13.79 -10.99 -9.15
N GLY A 198 13.25 -12.20 -9.29
CA GLY A 198 11.84 -12.49 -9.08
C GLY A 198 11.50 -12.99 -7.68
N ILE A 199 12.43 -13.68 -7.04
CA ILE A 199 12.18 -14.43 -5.79
C ILE A 199 13.02 -13.97 -4.59
N ARG A 200 14.12 -13.26 -4.79
CA ARG A 200 14.94 -12.73 -3.69
C ARG A 200 14.28 -11.49 -3.10
N ILE A 201 14.00 -11.53 -1.83
CA ILE A 201 13.32 -10.48 -1.06
C ILE A 201 14.19 -10.00 0.10
#